data_36fa9ae44a4cac88cf9fa147c3cb59c1
#
_entry.id   36fa9ae44a4cac88cf9fa147c3cb59c1
#
_cell.length_a   1.000
_cell.length_b   1.000
_cell.length_c   1.000
_cell.angle_alpha   90.00
_cell.angle_beta   90.00
_cell.angle_gamma   90.00
#
_symmetry.space_group_name_H-M   'P 1'
#
loop_
_entity.id
_entity.type
_entity.pdbx_description
1 polymer ?
#
loop_
_entity_poly.entity_id
_entity_poly.type
_entity_poly.pdbx_seq_one_letter_code
_entity_poly.pdbx_strand_id
1 'polypeptide(L)'
;MTRSTTLITPLTTTQRKIGAHNVWGLSNSEIAEAEHLTLETVRSYIGTMRLRLHCPPRASRAVLAHTLLRLKQVPPPELTVRHSFVPDADGRRLIHALAEHSQRGDIARATGIPTGALRTRTDVLVRQAGAANVPHLIGLAHTDGILGAEEPTTATPPPNGPAEAGR
;
A
#
# COMPACT_ATOMS: atom_id res chain seq x y z
N MET A 1 14.35 -8.91 -24.37
CA MET A 1 13.97 -7.82 -23.46
C MET A 1 14.31 -8.24 -22.05
N THR A 2 15.42 -7.77 -21.56
CA THR A 2 15.88 -8.04 -20.19
C THR A 2 15.01 -7.24 -19.23
N ARG A 3 14.20 -7.94 -18.42
CA ARG A 3 13.57 -7.33 -17.24
C ARG A 3 14.70 -6.95 -16.29
N SER A 4 14.99 -5.67 -16.18
CA SER A 4 15.87 -5.15 -15.14
C SER A 4 15.23 -5.50 -13.80
N THR A 5 15.65 -6.63 -13.23
CA THR A 5 15.36 -6.94 -11.84
C THR A 5 16.14 -5.90 -11.02
N THR A 6 15.47 -4.84 -10.63
CA THR A 6 16.04 -3.87 -9.68
C THR A 6 16.36 -4.68 -8.41
N LEU A 7 17.65 -4.92 -8.19
CA LEU A 7 18.12 -5.65 -7.01
C LEU A 7 17.82 -4.81 -5.78
N ILE A 8 16.75 -5.19 -5.08
CA ILE A 8 16.38 -4.56 -3.82
C ILE A 8 17.37 -5.05 -2.77
N THR A 9 17.99 -4.13 -2.07
CA THR A 9 18.85 -4.49 -0.93
C THR A 9 17.95 -5.03 0.20
N PRO A 10 18.17 -6.28 0.63
CA PRO A 10 17.34 -6.87 1.69
C PRO A 10 17.36 -6.02 2.96
N LEU A 11 16.20 -5.92 3.60
CA LEU A 11 16.09 -5.23 4.88
C LEU A 11 16.75 -6.06 6.00
N THR A 12 17.36 -5.37 6.96
CA THR A 12 17.87 -6.01 8.19
C THR A 12 16.70 -6.48 9.06
N THR A 13 16.97 -7.36 10.02
CA THR A 13 15.96 -7.85 10.97
C THR A 13 15.27 -6.71 11.71
N THR A 14 16.02 -5.72 12.19
CA THR A 14 15.46 -4.52 12.86
C THR A 14 14.58 -3.71 11.93
N GLN A 15 15.01 -3.50 10.68
CA GLN A 15 14.20 -2.79 9.69
C GLN A 15 12.90 -3.51 9.39
N ARG A 16 12.90 -4.84 9.29
CA ARG A 16 11.68 -5.63 9.09
C ARG A 16 10.72 -5.51 10.26
N LYS A 17 11.21 -5.52 11.51
CA LYS A 17 10.38 -5.29 12.70
C LYS A 17 9.73 -3.91 12.68
N ILE A 18 10.51 -2.87 12.43
CA ILE A 18 10.00 -1.49 12.31
C ILE A 18 9.01 -1.39 11.15
N GLY A 19 9.28 -2.05 10.02
CA GLY A 19 8.37 -2.13 8.88
C GLY A 19 7.05 -2.82 9.22
N ALA A 20 7.09 -3.92 9.95
CA ALA A 20 5.90 -4.63 10.44
C ALA A 20 5.07 -3.73 11.36
N HIS A 21 5.68 -3.06 12.32
CA HIS A 21 4.97 -2.09 13.18
C HIS A 21 4.32 -0.95 12.38
N ASN A 22 5.00 -0.48 11.32
CA ASN A 22 4.42 0.52 10.42
C ASN A 22 3.16 0.00 9.72
N VAL A 23 3.17 -1.22 9.25
CA VAL A 23 2.01 -1.89 8.60
C VAL A 23 0.88 -2.12 9.60
N TRP A 24 1.20 -2.42 10.87
CA TRP A 24 0.23 -2.51 11.97
C TRP A 24 -0.30 -1.16 12.45
N GLY A 25 0.19 -0.07 11.91
CA GLY A 25 -0.29 1.28 12.19
C GLY A 25 0.29 1.92 13.45
N LEU A 26 1.36 1.39 14.03
CA LEU A 26 2.03 2.04 15.14
C LEU A 26 2.62 3.39 14.68
N SER A 27 2.50 4.41 15.53
CA SER A 27 3.21 5.68 15.34
C SER A 27 4.72 5.49 15.56
N ASN A 28 5.52 6.45 15.13
CA ASN A 28 6.96 6.39 15.34
C ASN A 28 7.34 6.34 16.83
N SER A 29 6.55 6.98 17.70
CA SER A 29 6.75 6.94 19.15
C SER A 29 6.45 5.56 19.71
N GLU A 30 5.34 4.95 19.31
CA GLU A 30 4.99 3.59 19.73
C GLU A 30 5.99 2.55 19.22
N ILE A 31 6.52 2.72 18.01
CA ILE A 31 7.60 1.87 17.48
C ILE A 31 8.87 2.05 18.32
N ALA A 32 9.21 3.28 18.67
CA ALA A 32 10.38 3.58 19.50
C ALA A 32 10.28 2.90 20.87
N GLU A 33 9.11 2.95 21.50
CA GLU A 33 8.84 2.27 22.77
C GLU A 33 8.91 0.73 22.61
N ALA A 34 8.26 0.18 21.60
CA ALA A 34 8.20 -1.27 21.37
C ALA A 34 9.58 -1.90 21.08
N GLU A 35 10.45 -1.18 20.38
CA GLU A 35 11.78 -1.66 19.99
C GLU A 35 12.90 -1.11 20.90
N HIS A 36 12.58 -0.37 21.97
CA HIS A 36 13.55 0.27 22.88
C HIS A 36 14.55 1.17 22.15
N LEU A 37 14.06 1.95 21.19
CA LEU A 37 14.83 2.87 20.37
C LEU A 37 14.43 4.33 20.66
N THR A 38 15.25 5.27 20.21
CA THR A 38 14.84 6.67 20.19
C THR A 38 13.95 6.97 19.00
N LEU A 39 13.10 8.00 19.13
CA LEU A 39 12.23 8.45 18.02
C LEU A 39 13.05 8.84 16.77
N GLU A 40 14.21 9.44 16.96
CA GLU A 40 15.10 9.81 15.87
C GLU A 40 15.69 8.58 15.17
N THR A 41 16.07 7.57 15.93
CA THR A 41 16.55 6.28 15.38
C THR A 41 15.47 5.63 14.52
N VAL A 42 14.21 5.60 14.98
CA VAL A 42 13.07 5.07 14.18
C VAL A 42 12.89 5.86 12.89
N ARG A 43 12.94 7.20 12.95
CA ARG A 43 12.87 8.06 11.75
C ARG A 43 13.99 7.76 10.76
N SER A 44 15.21 7.57 11.26
CA SER A 44 16.37 7.21 10.45
C SER A 44 16.18 5.85 9.76
N TYR A 45 15.71 4.84 10.47
CA TYR A 45 15.41 3.54 9.89
C TYR A 45 14.34 3.62 8.80
N ILE A 46 13.26 4.37 9.04
CA ILE A 46 12.20 4.59 8.04
C ILE A 46 12.76 5.28 6.79
N GLY A 47 13.61 6.29 6.96
CA GLY A 47 14.30 6.96 5.85
C GLY A 47 15.15 6.00 5.03
N THR A 48 15.96 5.19 5.71
CA THR A 48 16.83 4.18 5.07
C THR A 48 16.01 3.10 4.36
N MET A 49 14.92 2.64 4.95
CA MET A 49 14.03 1.67 4.28
C MET A 49 13.45 2.24 2.99
N ARG A 50 12.99 3.49 2.98
CA ARG A 50 12.50 4.15 1.77
C ARG A 50 13.54 4.15 0.65
N LEU A 51 14.80 4.45 0.97
CA LEU A 51 15.90 4.42 0.01
C LEU A 51 16.16 3.00 -0.51
N ARG A 52 16.27 2.01 0.37
CA ARG A 52 16.54 0.62 0.01
C ARG A 52 15.44 -0.01 -0.84
N LEU A 53 14.20 0.40 -0.61
CA LEU A 53 13.02 -0.10 -1.33
C LEU A 53 12.66 0.76 -2.55
N HIS A 54 13.50 1.73 -2.90
CA HIS A 54 13.27 2.64 -4.03
C HIS A 54 11.91 3.34 -3.99
N CYS A 55 11.44 3.67 -2.78
CA CYS A 55 10.23 4.49 -2.64
C CYS A 55 10.43 5.87 -3.25
N PRO A 56 9.37 6.51 -3.77
CA PRO A 56 9.43 7.89 -4.23
C PRO A 56 9.97 8.83 -3.16
N PRO A 57 10.61 9.95 -3.53
CA PRO A 57 11.02 10.96 -2.57
C PRO A 57 9.85 11.40 -1.69
N ARG A 58 10.08 11.50 -0.38
CA ARG A 58 9.04 11.85 0.62
C ARG A 58 7.82 10.90 0.63
N ALA A 59 8.03 9.64 0.29
CA ALA A 59 6.98 8.63 0.36
C ALA A 59 6.26 8.67 1.71
N SER A 60 4.93 8.62 1.68
CA SER A 60 4.11 8.54 2.89
C SER A 60 4.33 7.19 3.59
N ARG A 61 3.88 7.08 4.84
CA ARG A 61 3.92 5.80 5.56
C ARG A 61 3.01 4.75 4.92
N ALA A 62 1.94 5.17 4.26
CA ALA A 62 1.04 4.29 3.51
C ALA A 62 1.74 3.70 2.28
N VAL A 63 2.45 4.53 1.50
CA VAL A 63 3.25 4.08 0.35
C VAL A 63 4.37 3.15 0.81
N LEU A 64 5.02 3.43 1.92
CA LEU A 64 6.04 2.53 2.50
C LEU A 64 5.41 1.19 2.91
N ALA A 65 4.25 1.19 3.57
CA ALA A 65 3.54 -0.03 3.96
C ALA A 65 3.18 -0.88 2.73
N HIS A 66 2.63 -0.25 1.70
CA HIS A 66 2.34 -0.93 0.42
C HIS A 66 3.59 -1.55 -0.20
N THR A 67 4.69 -0.80 -0.26
CA THR A 67 5.95 -1.29 -0.83
C THR A 67 6.52 -2.46 -0.06
N LEU A 68 6.51 -2.40 1.29
CA LEU A 68 6.96 -3.49 2.15
C LEU A 68 6.18 -4.79 1.91
N LEU A 69 4.86 -4.70 1.79
CA LEU A 69 3.98 -5.83 1.56
C LEU A 69 4.09 -6.38 0.13
N ARG A 70 4.08 -5.50 -0.86
CA ARG A 70 4.24 -5.87 -2.28
C ARG A 70 5.56 -6.59 -2.54
N LEU A 71 6.63 -6.16 -1.90
CA LEU A 71 7.96 -6.77 -2.01
C LEU A 71 8.18 -7.91 -1.00
N LYS A 72 7.15 -8.31 -0.26
CA LYS A 72 7.19 -9.40 0.72
C LYS A 72 8.30 -9.25 1.77
N GLN A 73 8.64 -8.01 2.13
CA GLN A 73 9.64 -7.72 3.15
C GLN A 73 9.09 -7.93 4.56
N VAL A 74 7.78 -7.76 4.73
CA VAL A 74 7.04 -8.05 5.97
C VAL A 74 5.77 -8.81 5.63
N PRO A 75 5.25 -9.66 6.54
CA PRO A 75 3.97 -10.32 6.34
C PRO A 75 2.82 -9.30 6.48
N PRO A 76 1.69 -9.52 5.79
CA PRO A 76 0.48 -8.73 6.02
C PRO A 76 -0.04 -8.95 7.46
N PRO A 77 -0.79 -7.96 8.01
CA PRO A 77 -1.37 -8.12 9.34
C PRO A 77 -2.34 -9.30 9.37
N GLU A 78 -2.26 -10.12 10.40
CA GLU A 78 -3.24 -11.19 10.62
C GLU A 78 -4.54 -10.57 11.17
N LEU A 79 -5.66 -10.91 10.55
CA LEU A 79 -6.97 -10.51 11.05
C LEU A 79 -7.35 -11.39 12.24
N THR A 80 -7.31 -10.83 13.44
CA THR A 80 -7.78 -11.49 14.67
C THR A 80 -9.31 -11.70 14.65
N VAL A 81 -10.04 -10.88 13.91
CA VAL A 81 -11.47 -10.99 13.65
C VAL A 81 -11.69 -10.79 12.16
N ARG A 82 -12.37 -11.73 11.52
CA ARG A 82 -12.76 -11.61 10.11
C ARG A 82 -13.79 -10.49 9.96
N HIS A 83 -13.32 -9.26 9.89
CA HIS A 83 -14.10 -8.17 9.34
C HIS A 83 -13.95 -8.24 7.83
N SER A 84 -14.98 -8.72 7.18
CA SER A 84 -15.04 -8.68 5.71
C SER A 84 -15.27 -7.22 5.31
N PHE A 85 -14.20 -6.46 5.23
CA PHE A 85 -14.25 -5.10 4.71
C PHE A 85 -14.31 -5.16 3.19
N VAL A 86 -15.44 -4.80 2.65
CA VAL A 86 -15.66 -4.71 1.20
C VAL A 86 -15.92 -3.26 0.83
N PRO A 87 -14.90 -2.51 0.44
CA PRO A 87 -15.09 -1.13 -0.02
C PRO A 87 -15.87 -1.10 -1.34
N ASP A 88 -16.66 -0.04 -1.54
CA ASP A 88 -17.25 0.26 -2.83
C ASP A 88 -16.18 0.63 -3.88
N ALA A 89 -16.59 0.87 -5.12
CA ALA A 89 -15.67 1.20 -6.21
C ALA A 89 -14.83 2.46 -5.92
N ASP A 90 -15.42 3.48 -5.33
CA ASP A 90 -14.72 4.72 -4.96
C ASP A 90 -13.75 4.50 -3.80
N GLY A 91 -14.14 3.71 -2.82
CA GLY A 91 -13.28 3.29 -1.71
C GLY A 91 -12.07 2.51 -2.19
N ARG A 92 -12.24 1.55 -3.10
CA ARG A 92 -11.12 0.81 -3.72
C ARG A 92 -10.17 1.74 -4.45
N ARG A 93 -10.70 2.66 -5.26
CA ARG A 93 -9.91 3.64 -5.99
C ARG A 93 -9.10 4.52 -5.04
N LEU A 94 -9.70 4.94 -3.92
CA LEU A 94 -9.01 5.72 -2.91
C LEU A 94 -7.92 4.91 -2.19
N ILE A 95 -8.15 3.65 -1.86
CA ILE A 95 -7.14 2.76 -1.27
C ILE A 95 -5.94 2.60 -2.19
N HIS A 96 -6.16 2.34 -3.49
CA HIS A 96 -5.08 2.26 -4.48
C HIS A 96 -4.30 3.58 -4.57
N ALA A 97 -5.00 4.71 -4.64
CA ALA A 97 -4.35 6.01 -4.71
C ALA A 97 -3.51 6.33 -3.45
N LEU A 98 -3.98 5.96 -2.27
CA LEU A 98 -3.24 6.10 -1.01
C LEU A 98 -2.00 5.18 -0.94
N ALA A 99 -2.05 4.02 -1.58
CA ALA A 99 -0.94 3.08 -1.65
C ALA A 99 0.17 3.54 -2.60
N GLU A 100 -0.17 4.28 -3.64
CA GLU A 100 0.74 4.66 -4.72
C GLU A 100 1.22 6.12 -4.63
N HIS A 101 0.41 7.01 -4.07
CA HIS A 101 0.68 8.45 -4.05
C HIS A 101 0.83 8.99 -2.63
N SER A 102 1.77 9.90 -2.47
CA SER A 102 2.04 10.57 -1.19
C SER A 102 1.51 11.99 -1.13
N GLN A 103 1.27 12.61 -2.28
CA GLN A 103 0.81 13.99 -2.38
C GLN A 103 -0.71 14.05 -2.54
N ARG A 104 -1.37 14.93 -1.78
CA ARG A 104 -2.84 15.09 -1.83
C ARG A 104 -3.35 15.41 -3.23
N GLY A 105 -2.61 16.22 -4.00
CA GLY A 105 -2.97 16.58 -5.37
C GLY A 105 -2.98 15.37 -6.30
N ASP A 106 -2.03 14.46 -6.15
CA ASP A 106 -1.95 13.24 -6.97
C ASP A 106 -3.06 12.25 -6.60
N ILE A 107 -3.34 12.10 -5.31
CA ILE A 107 -4.45 11.30 -4.82
C ILE A 107 -5.79 11.85 -5.34
N ALA A 108 -5.99 13.18 -5.26
CA ALA A 108 -7.19 13.82 -5.78
C ALA A 108 -7.36 13.60 -7.28
N ARG A 109 -6.28 13.72 -8.04
CA ARG A 109 -6.27 13.49 -9.50
C ARG A 109 -6.58 12.02 -9.84
N ALA A 110 -5.99 11.09 -9.12
CA ALA A 110 -6.20 9.65 -9.35
C ALA A 110 -7.62 9.20 -8.99
N THR A 111 -8.25 9.84 -8.01
CA THR A 111 -9.57 9.44 -7.49
C THR A 111 -10.73 10.28 -8.02
N GLY A 112 -10.46 11.50 -8.52
CA GLY A 112 -11.49 12.48 -8.80
C GLY A 112 -12.13 13.13 -7.56
N ILE A 113 -11.61 12.85 -6.36
CA ILE A 113 -12.09 13.42 -5.10
C ILE A 113 -11.39 14.76 -4.88
N PRO A 114 -12.11 15.85 -4.60
CA PRO A 114 -11.52 17.14 -4.27
C PRO A 114 -10.55 17.01 -3.06
N THR A 115 -9.43 17.72 -3.10
CA THR A 115 -8.42 17.69 -2.04
C THR A 115 -8.97 17.97 -0.65
N GLY A 116 -9.97 18.86 -0.54
CA GLY A 116 -10.64 19.19 0.71
C GLY A 116 -11.49 18.05 1.28
N ALA A 117 -11.98 17.14 0.44
CA ALA A 117 -12.79 15.99 0.85
C ALA A 117 -11.96 14.74 1.14
N LEU A 118 -10.70 14.69 0.71
CA LEU A 118 -9.84 13.50 0.85
C LEU A 118 -9.72 13.01 2.29
N ARG A 119 -9.49 13.93 3.23
CA ARG A 119 -9.34 13.56 4.64
C ARG A 119 -10.59 12.86 5.16
N THR A 120 -11.75 13.46 4.99
CA THR A 120 -13.03 12.90 5.46
C THR A 120 -13.31 11.54 4.83
N ARG A 121 -13.07 11.39 3.51
CA ARG A 121 -13.23 10.12 2.81
C ARG A 121 -12.27 9.05 3.31
N THR A 122 -11.01 9.41 3.54
CA THR A 122 -10.01 8.51 4.10
C THR A 122 -10.36 8.07 5.52
N ASP A 123 -10.79 9.01 6.37
CA ASP A 123 -11.21 8.72 7.76
C ASP A 123 -12.43 7.78 7.81
N VAL A 124 -13.34 7.90 6.86
CA VAL A 124 -14.47 6.97 6.72
C VAL A 124 -13.98 5.56 6.39
N LEU A 125 -13.09 5.41 5.40
CA LEU A 125 -12.53 4.10 5.05
C LEU A 125 -11.75 3.46 6.18
N VAL A 126 -10.93 4.22 6.89
CA VAL A 126 -10.16 3.75 8.06
C VAL A 126 -11.11 3.17 9.11
N ARG A 127 -12.20 3.87 9.42
CA ARG A 127 -13.21 3.39 10.38
C ARG A 127 -13.97 2.16 9.89
N GLN A 128 -14.38 2.14 8.64
CA GLN A 128 -15.11 1.01 8.04
C GLN A 128 -14.26 -0.27 8.02
N ALA A 129 -12.96 -0.14 7.76
CA ALA A 129 -12.01 -1.24 7.78
C ALA A 129 -11.59 -1.67 9.21
N GLY A 130 -11.98 -0.93 10.25
CA GLY A 130 -11.48 -1.17 11.60
C GLY A 130 -9.97 -0.91 11.74
N ALA A 131 -9.40 -0.12 10.84
CA ALA A 131 -7.98 0.20 10.86
C ALA A 131 -7.65 1.30 11.88
N ALA A 132 -6.45 1.26 12.45
CA ALA A 132 -5.98 2.32 13.36
C ALA A 132 -5.66 3.62 12.61
N ASN A 133 -5.17 3.51 11.38
CA ASN A 133 -4.78 4.63 10.52
C ASN A 133 -4.56 4.16 9.07
N VAL A 134 -4.11 5.06 8.20
CA VAL A 134 -3.91 4.76 6.78
C VAL A 134 -2.88 3.65 6.51
N PRO A 135 -1.67 3.62 7.10
CA PRO A 135 -0.76 2.49 6.92
C PRO A 135 -1.38 1.14 7.30
N HIS A 136 -2.15 1.07 8.39
CA HIS A 136 -2.87 -0.13 8.80
C HIS A 136 -3.99 -0.49 7.80
N LEU A 137 -4.73 0.50 7.31
CA LEU A 137 -5.73 0.29 6.23
C LEU A 137 -5.08 -0.35 4.99
N ILE A 138 -3.90 0.11 4.59
CA ILE A 138 -3.14 -0.51 3.49
C ILE A 138 -2.75 -1.95 3.81
N GLY A 139 -2.32 -2.22 5.05
CA GLY A 139 -2.04 -3.57 5.52
C GLY A 139 -3.25 -4.50 5.39
N LEU A 140 -4.40 -4.07 5.90
CA LEU A 140 -5.66 -4.83 5.81
C LEU A 140 -6.11 -5.01 4.36
N ALA A 141 -5.95 -4.00 3.50
CA ALA A 141 -6.27 -4.10 2.09
C ALA A 141 -5.43 -5.15 1.34
N HIS A 142 -4.18 -5.36 1.75
CA HIS A 142 -3.37 -6.48 1.27
C HIS A 142 -3.88 -7.83 1.79
N THR A 143 -4.25 -7.91 3.06
CA THR A 143 -4.81 -9.14 3.66
C THR A 143 -6.13 -9.55 2.98
N ASP A 144 -6.98 -8.58 2.67
CA ASP A 144 -8.29 -8.81 2.02
C ASP A 144 -8.19 -8.96 0.49
N GLY A 145 -6.98 -8.89 -0.09
CA GLY A 145 -6.77 -9.02 -1.53
C GLY A 145 -7.25 -7.83 -2.35
N ILE A 146 -7.52 -6.69 -1.73
CA ILE A 146 -7.88 -5.44 -2.42
C ILE A 146 -6.64 -4.86 -3.11
N LEU A 147 -5.49 -4.95 -2.43
CA LEU A 147 -4.17 -4.61 -2.97
C LEU A 147 -3.35 -5.88 -3.16
N GLY A 148 -2.52 -5.92 -4.20
CA GLY A 148 -1.63 -7.06 -4.46
C GLY A 148 -2.25 -8.22 -5.23
N ALA A 149 -3.55 -8.23 -5.51
CA ALA A 149 -4.08 -9.00 -6.61
C ALA A 149 -3.63 -8.28 -7.89
N GLU A 150 -2.73 -8.90 -8.66
CA GLU A 150 -2.55 -8.47 -10.04
C GLU A 150 -3.94 -8.48 -10.67
N GLU A 151 -4.42 -7.32 -11.12
CA GLU A 151 -5.63 -7.27 -11.92
C GLU A 151 -5.45 -8.28 -13.04
N PRO A 152 -6.39 -9.23 -13.24
CA PRO A 152 -6.33 -10.04 -14.43
C PRO A 152 -6.34 -9.04 -15.59
N THR A 153 -5.21 -8.94 -16.29
CA THR A 153 -5.12 -8.24 -17.56
C THR A 153 -6.30 -8.79 -18.37
N THR A 154 -7.35 -7.99 -18.54
CA THR A 154 -8.40 -8.28 -19.49
C THR A 154 -7.70 -8.33 -20.83
N ALA A 155 -7.22 -9.52 -21.18
CA ALA A 155 -6.80 -9.81 -22.52
C ALA A 155 -8.03 -9.52 -23.39
N THR A 156 -8.04 -8.40 -24.06
CA THR A 156 -8.97 -8.09 -25.13
C THR A 156 -8.94 -9.28 -26.07
N PRO A 157 -10.05 -10.03 -26.23
CA PRO A 157 -10.08 -11.10 -27.22
C PRO A 157 -9.72 -10.50 -28.58
N PRO A 158 -8.89 -11.17 -29.39
CA PRO A 158 -8.55 -10.67 -30.71
C PRO A 158 -9.86 -10.48 -31.50
N PRO A 159 -9.98 -9.41 -32.29
CA PRO A 159 -11.15 -9.23 -33.12
C PRO A 159 -11.24 -10.44 -34.05
N ASN A 160 -12.39 -11.13 -34.01
CA ASN A 160 -12.72 -12.17 -34.95
C ASN A 160 -12.52 -11.62 -36.36
N GLY A 161 -11.53 -12.11 -37.06
CA GLY A 161 -11.36 -11.87 -38.48
C GLY A 161 -12.59 -12.38 -39.22
N PRO A 162 -12.95 -11.74 -40.32
CA PRO A 162 -14.12 -12.13 -41.10
C PRO A 162 -13.96 -13.56 -41.60
N ALA A 163 -14.96 -14.38 -41.36
CA ALA A 163 -15.10 -15.69 -42.03
C ALA A 163 -15.24 -15.42 -43.51
N GLU A 164 -14.19 -15.73 -44.29
CA GLU A 164 -14.34 -15.83 -45.72
C GLU A 164 -15.24 -16.99 -46.06
N ALA A 165 -16.46 -16.66 -46.46
CA ALA A 165 -17.30 -17.58 -47.21
C ALA A 165 -16.69 -17.69 -48.62
N GLY A 166 -15.92 -18.74 -48.83
CA GLY A 166 -15.53 -19.20 -50.13
C GLY A 166 -16.34 -20.42 -50.54
N ARG A 167 -17.10 -20.30 -51.56
CA ARG A 167 -17.77 -21.28 -52.41
C ARG A 167 -17.42 -22.74 -52.20
#